data_d220f61858ff828c3543d5a2ff40dd0a
#
_entry.id   d220f61858ff828c3543d5a2ff40dd0a
#
_cell.length_a   1.000
_cell.length_b   1.000
_cell.length_c   1.000
_cell.angle_alpha   90.00
_cell.angle_beta   90.00
_cell.angle_gamma   90.00
#
_symmetry.space_group_name_H-M   'P 1'
#
loop_
_entity.id
_entity.type
_entity.pdbx_description
1 polymer ?
#
loop_
_entity_poly.entity_id
_entity_poly.type
_entity_poly.pdbx_seq_one_letter_code
_entity_poly.pdbx_strand_id
1 'polypeptide(L)'
;MRCLFLNTDEQIKEQIKTTFDLLTKVQNKKTIAYVDGLYSLKCGYESLQDFDNAIKYASEIIELINSGSVQYDDKYKQHMSDVLVSCYDTKARQGDFESFCIAMEWNRPIEKQFYLPRARLLKKHGVIQGVQDLIDDKLDLLVLNLPPRIGKSTIGLFLQALLGGMYPDESILAAGHTTGLIDSFYDEIINLITDDEYRYNKIFPNNKIVDKSSEYHFIDLNKKKRFHTYTYISIETGGTGKVQAERLLYCDDLVKDVEQANNPERLEKLYHNYTGTVKDRKIQRLCKDGVYRACPEIHINTPWSLYDVTSRVVANAKSEGNMDRVRIISIPCYDEHGESNFMYDYGKGFDKAYYRDMEVAEDPVIFSAKYLMTPVERDGLVFNRDNVCYYNELPADEPDKVVAYADVTHGGDFYSTLMTQDLLYKRYRCHITSHNAPTNKAKRDRILACQDDIRGIATERNTYRVYFKQPDKIKGNKQYQLAMKNLFGWNQNIAAQNKQHDDFPDSLAGMITNVLGGNKKVGTARSINAEKFGL
;
A
#
# COMPACT_ATOMS: atom_id res chain seq x y z
N MET A 1 -13.18 32.76 37.46
CA MET A 1 -12.35 33.92 37.83
C MET A 1 -11.11 33.89 36.91
N ARG A 2 -11.00 34.82 35.97
CA ARG A 2 -9.90 34.85 34.99
C ARG A 2 -8.64 35.39 35.69
N CYS A 3 -7.64 34.51 35.89
CA CYS A 3 -6.27 34.97 36.13
C CYS A 3 -5.61 35.30 34.82
N LEU A 4 -5.75 36.52 34.35
CA LEU A 4 -4.91 37.13 33.30
C LEU A 4 -3.58 37.56 33.96
N PHE A 5 -2.70 36.59 34.25
CA PHE A 5 -1.28 36.89 34.35
C PHE A 5 -0.63 36.32 33.07
N LEU A 6 -0.14 37.21 32.21
CA LEU A 6 0.75 36.88 31.12
C LEU A 6 2.05 36.34 31.74
N ASN A 7 2.07 35.02 32.06
CA ASN A 7 3.30 34.37 32.43
C ASN A 7 4.24 34.40 31.21
N THR A 8 5.49 34.75 31.43
CA THR A 8 6.51 34.62 30.38
C THR A 8 6.72 33.14 30.05
N ASP A 9 7.19 32.82 28.85
CA ASP A 9 7.49 31.42 28.47
C ASP A 9 8.41 30.73 29.46
N GLU A 10 9.35 31.45 30.06
CA GLU A 10 10.25 30.92 31.10
C GLU A 10 9.50 30.53 32.38
N GLN A 11 8.55 31.34 32.81
CA GLN A 11 7.71 31.04 33.97
C GLN A 11 6.84 29.79 33.73
N ILE A 12 6.29 29.67 32.51
CA ILE A 12 5.50 28.49 32.11
C ILE A 12 6.38 27.25 32.10
N LYS A 13 7.59 27.30 31.55
CA LYS A 13 8.55 26.19 31.54
C LYS A 13 8.96 25.75 32.94
N GLU A 14 9.20 26.69 33.85
CA GLU A 14 9.50 26.40 35.25
C GLU A 14 8.31 25.72 35.96
N GLN A 15 7.09 26.19 35.71
CA GLN A 15 5.86 25.58 36.25
C GLN A 15 5.65 24.16 35.72
N ILE A 16 5.86 23.93 34.41
CA ILE A 16 5.82 22.60 33.79
C ILE A 16 6.82 21.68 34.48
N LYS A 17 8.08 22.11 34.62
CA LYS A 17 9.13 21.33 35.29
C LYS A 17 8.75 20.96 36.70
N THR A 18 8.32 21.93 37.50
CA THR A 18 7.92 21.70 38.88
C THR A 18 6.75 20.72 38.97
N THR A 19 5.73 20.87 38.14
CA THR A 19 4.57 19.98 38.11
C THR A 19 4.99 18.55 37.68
N PHE A 20 5.84 18.42 36.66
CA PHE A 20 6.37 17.14 36.23
C PHE A 20 7.16 16.43 37.32
N ASP A 21 8.07 17.14 38.00
CA ASP A 21 8.85 16.59 39.11
C ASP A 21 7.99 16.15 40.31
N LEU A 22 6.87 16.84 40.54
CA LEU A 22 5.89 16.41 41.55
C LEU A 22 5.17 15.12 41.12
N LEU A 23 4.70 15.07 39.88
CA LEU A 23 3.98 13.90 39.34
C LEU A 23 4.85 12.63 39.28
N THR A 24 6.14 12.78 39.00
CA THR A 24 7.08 11.63 39.01
C THR A 24 7.23 10.96 40.37
N LYS A 25 6.96 11.71 41.46
CA LYS A 25 7.04 11.22 42.84
C LYS A 25 5.72 10.60 43.35
N VAL A 26 4.63 10.74 42.56
CA VAL A 26 3.30 10.21 42.94
C VAL A 26 3.29 8.70 42.75
N GLN A 27 3.13 7.94 43.83
CA GLN A 27 3.04 6.48 43.79
C GLN A 27 1.68 6.00 43.25
N ASN A 28 0.60 6.65 43.66
CA ASN A 28 -0.75 6.30 43.23
C ASN A 28 -1.22 7.27 42.13
N LYS A 29 -1.11 6.84 40.87
CA LYS A 29 -1.55 7.59 39.70
C LYS A 29 -3.07 7.60 39.47
N LYS A 30 -3.84 6.89 40.31
CA LYS A 30 -5.30 6.78 40.17
C LYS A 30 -6.03 7.72 41.15
N THR A 31 -5.62 8.99 41.15
CA THR A 31 -6.19 10.03 42.03
C THR A 31 -6.58 11.26 41.21
N ILE A 32 -7.57 12.00 41.73
CA ILE A 32 -7.98 13.28 41.14
C ILE A 32 -6.79 14.25 41.07
N ALA A 33 -6.00 14.34 42.18
CA ALA A 33 -4.83 15.21 42.21
C ALA A 33 -3.78 14.90 41.13
N TYR A 34 -3.62 13.62 40.75
CA TYR A 34 -2.74 13.25 39.66
C TYR A 34 -3.29 13.73 38.32
N VAL A 35 -4.59 13.58 38.06
CA VAL A 35 -5.27 14.07 36.86
C VAL A 35 -5.20 15.60 36.76
N ASP A 36 -5.40 16.33 37.87
CA ASP A 36 -5.27 17.79 37.93
C ASP A 36 -3.83 18.24 37.58
N GLY A 37 -2.82 17.49 38.03
CA GLY A 37 -1.43 17.70 37.64
C GLY A 37 -1.18 17.48 36.16
N LEU A 38 -1.70 16.40 35.58
CA LEU A 38 -1.63 16.16 34.11
C LEU A 38 -2.33 17.27 33.32
N TYR A 39 -3.50 17.72 33.80
CA TYR A 39 -4.23 18.83 33.19
C TYR A 39 -3.42 20.14 33.23
N SER A 40 -2.73 20.39 34.33
CA SER A 40 -1.82 21.53 34.49
C SER A 40 -0.66 21.47 33.49
N LEU A 41 -0.03 20.28 33.31
CA LEU A 41 1.01 20.07 32.29
C LEU A 41 0.45 20.30 30.88
N LYS A 42 -0.72 19.74 30.57
CA LYS A 42 -1.40 19.95 29.27
C LYS A 42 -1.58 21.44 28.98
N CYS A 43 -2.12 22.21 29.93
CA CYS A 43 -2.34 23.65 29.76
C CYS A 43 -1.03 24.41 29.60
N GLY A 44 0.02 24.04 30.32
CA GLY A 44 1.35 24.62 30.19
C GLY A 44 1.94 24.42 28.80
N TYR A 45 1.92 23.19 28.29
CA TYR A 45 2.41 22.88 26.95
C TYR A 45 1.59 23.53 25.85
N GLU A 46 0.26 23.58 25.98
CA GLU A 46 -0.60 24.29 25.04
C GLU A 46 -0.26 25.81 24.98
N SER A 47 0.01 26.42 26.13
CA SER A 47 0.44 27.82 26.19
C SER A 47 1.76 28.08 25.50
N LEU A 48 2.66 27.08 25.49
CA LEU A 48 3.93 27.09 24.74
C LEU A 48 3.76 26.66 23.26
N GLN A 49 2.55 26.37 22.80
CA GLN A 49 2.24 25.83 21.48
C GLN A 49 2.88 24.45 21.21
N ASP A 50 3.28 23.74 22.23
CA ASP A 50 3.75 22.35 22.14
C ASP A 50 2.55 21.38 22.23
N PHE A 51 1.86 21.25 21.11
CA PHE A 51 0.63 20.43 21.05
C PHE A 51 0.91 18.93 21.14
N ASP A 52 2.11 18.46 20.85
CA ASP A 52 2.46 17.04 21.00
C ASP A 52 2.44 16.62 22.46
N ASN A 53 3.08 17.39 23.33
CA ASN A 53 3.03 17.16 24.75
C ASN A 53 1.65 17.47 25.33
N ALA A 54 0.94 18.49 24.86
CA ALA A 54 -0.43 18.76 25.28
C ALA A 54 -1.37 17.56 24.99
N ILE A 55 -1.32 16.98 23.78
CA ILE A 55 -2.08 15.79 23.37
C ILE A 55 -1.70 14.59 24.23
N LYS A 56 -0.40 14.36 24.48
CA LYS A 56 0.07 13.26 25.32
C LYS A 56 -0.58 13.26 26.68
N TYR A 57 -0.56 14.39 27.39
CA TYR A 57 -1.13 14.47 28.73
C TYR A 57 -2.67 14.45 28.72
N ALA A 58 -3.31 15.06 27.73
CA ALA A 58 -4.76 14.96 27.57
C ALA A 58 -5.21 13.51 27.28
N SER A 59 -4.47 12.77 26.50
CA SER A 59 -4.74 11.34 26.22
C SER A 59 -4.58 10.49 27.48
N GLU A 60 -3.53 10.71 28.27
CA GLU A 60 -3.33 10.00 29.55
C GLU A 60 -4.49 10.24 30.53
N ILE A 61 -5.02 11.46 30.58
CA ILE A 61 -6.21 11.79 31.37
C ILE A 61 -7.42 10.96 30.90
N ILE A 62 -7.67 10.94 29.60
CA ILE A 62 -8.82 10.21 29.02
C ILE A 62 -8.69 8.71 29.27
N GLU A 63 -7.49 8.13 29.15
CA GLU A 63 -7.24 6.72 29.48
C GLU A 63 -7.54 6.40 30.95
N LEU A 64 -7.11 7.26 31.88
CA LEU A 64 -7.40 7.10 33.33
C LEU A 64 -8.90 7.16 33.59
N ILE A 65 -9.63 8.05 32.96
CA ILE A 65 -11.08 8.19 33.07
C ILE A 65 -11.79 6.96 32.48
N ASN A 66 -11.44 6.56 31.25
CA ASN A 66 -12.10 5.46 30.54
C ASN A 66 -11.82 4.09 31.17
N SER A 67 -10.66 3.91 31.78
CA SER A 67 -10.34 2.70 32.55
C SER A 67 -11.10 2.59 33.86
N GLY A 68 -11.88 3.61 34.25
CA GLY A 68 -12.57 3.69 35.55
C GLY A 68 -11.61 3.86 36.73
N SER A 69 -10.33 4.13 36.47
CA SER A 69 -9.31 4.32 37.50
C SER A 69 -9.56 5.57 38.36
N VAL A 70 -10.17 6.59 37.76
CA VAL A 70 -10.62 7.81 38.41
C VAL A 70 -12.04 8.08 37.95
N GLN A 71 -12.95 8.31 38.91
CA GLN A 71 -14.35 8.57 38.59
C GLN A 71 -14.58 10.07 38.37
N TYR A 72 -15.16 10.38 37.22
CA TYR A 72 -15.65 11.70 36.86
C TYR A 72 -17.06 11.62 36.28
N ASP A 73 -17.81 12.71 36.35
CA ASP A 73 -19.11 12.79 35.70
C ASP A 73 -18.96 12.87 34.16
N ASP A 74 -20.05 12.62 33.43
CA ASP A 74 -20.04 12.60 31.98
C ASP A 74 -19.75 13.98 31.37
N LYS A 75 -20.04 15.07 32.10
CA LYS A 75 -19.72 16.41 31.66
C LYS A 75 -18.20 16.66 31.61
N TYR A 76 -17.49 16.17 32.63
CA TYR A 76 -16.04 16.27 32.68
C TYR A 76 -15.39 15.40 31.62
N LYS A 77 -15.89 14.17 31.41
CA LYS A 77 -15.43 13.29 30.33
C LYS A 77 -15.58 13.95 28.97
N GLN A 78 -16.76 14.52 28.70
CA GLN A 78 -17.01 15.24 27.45
C GLN A 78 -16.08 16.46 27.31
N HIS A 79 -15.92 17.25 28.38
CA HIS A 79 -14.99 18.38 28.38
C HIS A 79 -13.57 17.95 28.04
N MET A 80 -13.06 16.86 28.61
CA MET A 80 -11.71 16.37 28.30
C MET A 80 -11.59 15.87 26.86
N SER A 81 -12.63 15.23 26.32
CA SER A 81 -12.69 14.86 24.91
C SER A 81 -12.63 16.09 24.00
N ASP A 82 -13.41 17.14 24.31
CA ASP A 82 -13.43 18.41 23.56
C ASP A 82 -12.07 19.14 23.64
N VAL A 83 -11.43 19.10 24.80
CA VAL A 83 -10.09 19.65 25.01
C VAL A 83 -9.04 18.91 24.14
N LEU A 84 -9.07 17.58 24.14
CA LEU A 84 -8.14 16.79 23.34
C LEU A 84 -8.32 17.04 21.84
N VAL A 85 -9.56 17.00 21.35
CA VAL A 85 -9.81 17.25 19.94
C VAL A 85 -9.46 18.68 19.51
N SER A 86 -9.58 19.66 20.42
CA SER A 86 -9.14 21.04 20.15
C SER A 86 -7.62 21.16 19.90
N CYS A 87 -6.81 20.33 20.57
CA CYS A 87 -5.37 20.24 20.30
C CYS A 87 -5.11 19.68 18.89
N TYR A 88 -5.83 18.62 18.51
CA TYR A 88 -5.76 18.08 17.15
C TYR A 88 -6.26 19.10 16.10
N ASP A 89 -7.37 19.80 16.34
CA ASP A 89 -7.86 20.86 15.47
C ASP A 89 -6.79 21.93 15.24
N THR A 90 -6.03 22.29 16.26
CA THR A 90 -4.98 23.31 16.18
C THR A 90 -3.77 22.82 15.39
N LYS A 91 -3.31 21.60 15.65
CA LYS A 91 -2.23 20.99 14.84
C LYS A 91 -2.65 20.82 13.38
N ALA A 92 -3.90 20.42 13.14
CA ALA A 92 -4.45 20.31 11.78
C ALA A 92 -4.39 21.66 11.04
N ARG A 93 -4.77 22.74 11.70
CA ARG A 93 -4.64 24.12 11.12
C ARG A 93 -3.19 24.52 10.83
N GLN A 94 -2.23 23.95 11.55
CA GLN A 94 -0.79 24.15 11.31
C GLN A 94 -0.23 23.25 10.20
N GLY A 95 -1.06 22.32 9.66
CA GLY A 95 -0.70 21.45 8.53
C GLY A 95 -0.23 20.06 8.96
N ASP A 96 -0.48 19.62 10.20
CA ASP A 96 -0.23 18.25 10.62
C ASP A 96 -1.32 17.33 10.06
N PHE A 97 -0.93 16.49 9.10
CA PHE A 97 -1.86 15.62 8.38
C PHE A 97 -2.50 14.56 9.27
N GLU A 98 -1.72 13.96 10.16
CA GLU A 98 -2.24 12.95 11.07
C GLU A 98 -3.31 13.55 12.01
N SER A 99 -3.01 14.69 12.61
CA SER A 99 -3.95 15.39 13.48
C SER A 99 -5.22 15.79 12.73
N PHE A 100 -5.09 16.19 11.45
CA PHE A 100 -6.26 16.46 10.61
C PHE A 100 -7.12 15.21 10.42
N CYS A 101 -6.53 14.05 10.09
CA CYS A 101 -7.28 12.81 9.92
C CYS A 101 -8.03 12.41 11.20
N ILE A 102 -7.37 12.52 12.36
CA ILE A 102 -7.96 12.22 13.67
C ILE A 102 -9.11 13.21 13.98
N ALA A 103 -8.87 14.50 13.82
CA ALA A 103 -9.84 15.54 14.11
C ALA A 103 -11.08 15.45 13.21
N MET A 104 -10.88 15.21 11.92
CA MET A 104 -11.98 15.08 10.95
C MET A 104 -13.00 14.01 11.33
N GLU A 105 -12.53 12.87 11.80
CA GLU A 105 -13.36 11.70 12.09
C GLU A 105 -13.68 11.53 13.59
N TRP A 106 -13.35 12.50 14.44
CA TRP A 106 -13.43 12.37 15.89
C TRP A 106 -14.81 11.90 16.42
N ASN A 107 -15.88 12.42 15.82
CA ASN A 107 -17.25 12.10 16.23
C ASN A 107 -17.83 10.87 15.52
N ARG A 108 -17.10 10.31 14.54
CA ARG A 108 -17.57 9.14 13.80
C ARG A 108 -17.35 7.87 14.60
N PRO A 109 -18.30 6.93 14.61
CA PRO A 109 -18.07 5.62 15.23
C PRO A 109 -16.91 4.91 14.50
N ILE A 110 -16.11 4.14 15.26
CA ILE A 110 -14.86 3.51 14.79
C ILE A 110 -15.06 2.67 13.52
N GLU A 111 -16.23 2.07 13.35
CA GLU A 111 -16.59 1.26 12.19
C GLU A 111 -16.71 2.09 10.91
N LYS A 112 -16.97 3.37 11.03
CA LYS A 112 -17.08 4.31 9.92
C LYS A 112 -15.80 5.12 9.69
N GLN A 113 -14.85 5.08 10.62
CA GLN A 113 -13.59 5.83 10.50
C GLN A 113 -12.66 5.19 9.46
N PHE A 114 -12.03 6.04 8.68
CA PHE A 114 -11.00 5.65 7.74
C PHE A 114 -9.64 5.52 8.42
N TYR A 115 -9.23 6.57 9.16
CA TYR A 115 -7.84 6.71 9.59
C TYR A 115 -7.46 5.76 10.74
N LEU A 116 -8.16 5.81 11.88
CA LEU A 116 -7.73 5.08 13.08
C LEU A 116 -7.54 3.57 12.85
N PRO A 117 -8.43 2.86 12.16
CA PRO A 117 -8.21 1.43 11.88
C PRO A 117 -6.94 1.15 11.06
N ARG A 118 -6.49 2.09 10.25
CA ARG A 118 -5.35 1.96 9.33
C ARG A 118 -4.08 2.65 9.83
N ALA A 119 -4.16 3.40 10.94
CA ALA A 119 -3.07 4.27 11.41
C ALA A 119 -1.74 3.53 11.57
N ARG A 120 -1.75 2.35 12.17
CA ARG A 120 -0.56 1.52 12.37
C ARG A 120 0.10 1.15 11.04
N LEU A 121 -0.69 0.71 10.06
CA LEU A 121 -0.20 0.35 8.73
C LEU A 121 0.37 1.57 8.00
N LEU A 122 -0.40 2.66 7.94
CA LEU A 122 -0.01 3.87 7.21
C LEU A 122 1.26 4.50 7.79
N LYS A 123 1.43 4.44 9.12
CA LYS A 123 2.66 4.88 9.80
C LYS A 123 3.83 3.93 9.53
N LYS A 124 3.64 2.61 9.70
CA LYS A 124 4.68 1.59 9.50
C LYS A 124 5.32 1.70 8.12
N HIS A 125 4.51 1.93 7.09
CA HIS A 125 4.98 2.05 5.70
C HIS A 125 5.34 3.48 5.29
N GLY A 126 5.32 4.44 6.21
CA GLY A 126 5.74 5.81 5.96
C GLY A 126 4.79 6.64 5.10
N VAL A 127 3.53 6.20 4.92
CA VAL A 127 2.54 6.94 4.11
C VAL A 127 2.22 8.29 4.74
N ILE A 128 1.95 8.33 6.05
CA ILE A 128 1.67 9.57 6.78
C ILE A 128 2.86 10.54 6.69
N GLN A 129 4.08 10.03 6.89
CA GLN A 129 5.29 10.85 6.77
C GLN A 129 5.51 11.34 5.33
N GLY A 130 5.21 10.51 4.32
CA GLY A 130 5.31 10.90 2.91
C GLY A 130 4.35 12.03 2.56
N VAL A 131 3.10 11.96 3.01
CA VAL A 131 2.11 13.02 2.83
C VAL A 131 2.53 14.29 3.60
N GLN A 132 3.02 14.14 4.84
CA GLN A 132 3.52 15.27 5.62
C GLN A 132 4.70 15.97 4.94
N ASP A 133 5.65 15.21 4.40
CA ASP A 133 6.81 15.78 3.70
C ASP A 133 6.41 16.51 2.41
N LEU A 134 5.31 16.07 1.75
CA LEU A 134 4.73 16.77 0.61
C LEU A 134 4.09 18.12 1.05
N ILE A 135 3.33 18.13 2.15
CA ILE A 135 2.73 19.32 2.76
C ILE A 135 3.81 20.33 3.20
N ASP A 136 4.94 19.81 3.66
CA ASP A 136 6.08 20.59 4.15
C ASP A 136 7.04 21.06 3.05
N ASP A 137 6.66 20.89 1.78
CA ASP A 137 7.48 21.26 0.61
C ASP A 137 8.84 20.53 0.55
N LYS A 138 8.99 19.37 1.20
CA LYS A 138 10.21 18.55 1.15
C LYS A 138 10.23 17.64 -0.05
N LEU A 139 9.07 17.33 -0.63
CA LEU A 139 8.91 16.51 -1.82
C LEU A 139 8.29 17.30 -2.96
N ASP A 140 8.75 17.01 -4.19
CA ASP A 140 8.13 17.48 -5.42
C ASP A 140 7.18 16.45 -6.00
N LEU A 141 7.42 15.16 -5.70
CA LEU A 141 6.59 14.04 -6.12
C LEU A 141 6.49 12.98 -5.01
N LEU A 142 5.25 12.61 -4.69
CA LEU A 142 4.94 11.43 -3.89
C LEU A 142 4.16 10.42 -4.73
N VAL A 143 4.62 9.18 -4.78
CA VAL A 143 3.91 8.07 -5.44
C VAL A 143 3.49 7.05 -4.40
N LEU A 144 2.19 6.75 -4.34
CA LEU A 144 1.60 5.74 -3.47
C LEU A 144 1.02 4.62 -4.33
N ASN A 145 1.72 3.49 -4.40
CA ASN A 145 1.24 2.28 -5.07
C ASN A 145 0.59 1.36 -4.03
N LEU A 146 -0.69 1.16 -4.15
CA LEU A 146 -1.50 0.47 -3.14
C LEU A 146 -2.57 -0.39 -3.82
N PRO A 147 -2.92 -1.58 -3.25
CA PRO A 147 -4.00 -2.41 -3.77
C PRO A 147 -5.35 -1.67 -3.80
N PRO A 148 -6.30 -2.12 -4.62
CA PRO A 148 -7.65 -1.55 -4.62
C PRO A 148 -8.37 -1.79 -3.28
N ARG A 149 -9.37 -0.94 -2.97
CA ARG A 149 -10.28 -1.02 -1.81
C ARG A 149 -9.66 -0.80 -0.43
N ILE A 150 -8.41 -0.44 -0.33
CA ILE A 150 -7.77 -0.13 0.95
C ILE A 150 -8.00 1.32 1.42
N GLY A 151 -8.68 2.15 0.63
CA GLY A 151 -8.95 3.57 0.91
C GLY A 151 -7.86 4.52 0.41
N LYS A 152 -7.15 4.14 -0.66
CA LYS A 152 -6.11 4.97 -1.26
C LYS A 152 -6.60 6.36 -1.68
N SER A 153 -7.74 6.46 -2.37
CA SER A 153 -8.32 7.74 -2.78
C SER A 153 -8.76 8.59 -1.58
N THR A 154 -9.19 7.97 -0.47
CA THR A 154 -9.57 8.69 0.76
C THR A 154 -8.37 9.42 1.37
N ILE A 155 -7.15 8.87 1.29
CA ILE A 155 -5.92 9.57 1.70
C ILE A 155 -5.77 10.87 0.90
N GLY A 156 -5.97 10.80 -0.42
CA GLY A 156 -5.89 11.95 -1.31
C GLY A 156 -6.97 12.99 -1.06
N LEU A 157 -8.20 12.56 -0.79
CA LEU A 157 -9.31 13.47 -0.46
C LEU A 157 -9.07 14.20 0.88
N PHE A 158 -8.56 13.50 1.90
CA PHE A 158 -8.19 14.13 3.16
C PHE A 158 -7.05 15.14 2.98
N LEU A 159 -6.05 14.81 2.15
CA LEU A 159 -4.98 15.76 1.80
C LEU A 159 -5.54 17.00 1.10
N GLN A 160 -6.43 16.82 0.12
CA GLN A 160 -7.07 17.93 -0.59
C GLN A 160 -7.91 18.79 0.37
N ALA A 161 -8.71 18.17 1.25
CA ALA A 161 -9.51 18.88 2.25
C ALA A 161 -8.64 19.69 3.21
N LEU A 162 -7.53 19.13 3.70
CA LEU A 162 -6.58 19.85 4.55
C LEU A 162 -5.97 21.06 3.81
N LEU A 163 -5.42 20.82 2.62
CA LEU A 163 -4.74 21.89 1.86
C LEU A 163 -5.69 23.00 1.43
N GLY A 164 -6.90 22.67 0.96
CA GLY A 164 -7.91 23.68 0.65
C GLY A 164 -8.41 24.43 1.88
N GLY A 165 -8.41 23.75 3.05
CA GLY A 165 -8.73 24.39 4.33
C GLY A 165 -7.69 25.42 4.77
N MET A 166 -6.41 25.07 4.63
CA MET A 166 -5.28 25.95 4.98
C MET A 166 -5.05 27.08 3.97
N TYR A 167 -5.22 26.77 2.69
CA TYR A 167 -4.90 27.67 1.58
C TYR A 167 -6.10 27.82 0.64
N PRO A 168 -7.24 28.33 1.14
CA PRO A 168 -8.47 28.39 0.34
C PRO A 168 -8.34 29.23 -0.93
N ASP A 169 -7.36 30.12 -1.01
CA ASP A 169 -7.11 30.99 -2.16
C ASP A 169 -6.22 30.38 -3.25
N GLU A 170 -5.55 29.26 -2.96
CA GLU A 170 -4.68 28.57 -3.90
C GLU A 170 -5.41 27.40 -4.57
N SER A 171 -5.07 27.10 -5.83
CA SER A 171 -5.76 26.08 -6.63
C SER A 171 -5.18 24.69 -6.44
N ILE A 172 -6.06 23.72 -6.32
CA ILE A 172 -5.78 22.27 -6.32
C ILE A 172 -6.40 21.70 -7.60
N LEU A 173 -5.57 21.02 -8.40
CA LEU A 173 -6.01 20.28 -9.58
C LEU A 173 -5.96 18.80 -9.30
N ALA A 174 -7.07 18.11 -9.53
CA ALA A 174 -7.16 16.66 -9.43
C ALA A 174 -7.47 16.04 -10.82
N ALA A 175 -6.72 15.01 -11.18
CA ALA A 175 -6.87 14.28 -12.42
C ALA A 175 -7.12 12.79 -12.15
N GLY A 176 -8.08 12.21 -12.86
CA GLY A 176 -8.40 10.78 -12.83
C GLY A 176 -8.66 10.24 -14.22
N HIS A 177 -8.82 8.91 -14.36
CA HIS A 177 -8.98 8.29 -15.68
C HIS A 177 -10.34 8.53 -16.33
N THR A 178 -11.44 8.57 -15.60
CA THR A 178 -12.79 8.73 -16.16
C THR A 178 -13.58 9.85 -15.50
N THR A 179 -14.61 10.34 -16.20
CA THR A 179 -15.54 11.32 -15.66
C THR A 179 -16.26 10.79 -14.42
N GLY A 180 -16.68 9.51 -14.39
CA GLY A 180 -17.35 8.95 -13.20
C GLY A 180 -16.46 8.91 -11.95
N LEU A 181 -15.14 8.77 -12.09
CA LEU A 181 -14.20 8.90 -10.96
C LEU A 181 -14.11 10.37 -10.50
N ILE A 182 -14.12 11.29 -11.46
CA ILE A 182 -14.10 12.73 -11.18
C ILE A 182 -15.37 13.18 -10.47
N ASP A 183 -16.54 12.71 -10.90
CA ASP A 183 -17.82 12.94 -10.22
C ASP A 183 -17.77 12.50 -8.76
N SER A 184 -17.22 11.30 -8.51
CA SER A 184 -17.04 10.78 -7.16
C SER A 184 -16.15 11.67 -6.29
N PHE A 185 -15.02 12.14 -6.81
CA PHE A 185 -14.12 13.03 -6.05
C PHE A 185 -14.77 14.38 -5.74
N TYR A 186 -15.49 14.94 -6.72
CA TYR A 186 -16.24 16.17 -6.54
C TYR A 186 -17.30 16.05 -5.43
N ASP A 187 -18.07 14.99 -5.46
CA ASP A 187 -19.13 14.76 -4.46
C ASP A 187 -18.51 14.47 -3.07
N GLU A 188 -17.46 13.67 -3.01
CA GLU A 188 -16.84 13.31 -1.75
C GLU A 188 -16.14 14.50 -1.06
N ILE A 189 -15.51 15.40 -1.78
CA ILE A 189 -14.90 16.60 -1.16
C ILE A 189 -15.99 17.55 -0.63
N ILE A 190 -17.12 17.66 -1.32
CA ILE A 190 -18.28 18.41 -0.81
C ILE A 190 -18.77 17.78 0.49
N ASN A 191 -18.93 16.46 0.53
CA ASN A 191 -19.35 15.75 1.73
C ASN A 191 -18.38 15.97 2.89
N LEU A 192 -17.07 15.86 2.68
CA LEU A 192 -16.06 16.13 3.71
C LEU A 192 -16.17 17.54 4.30
N ILE A 193 -16.55 18.53 3.47
CA ILE A 193 -16.66 19.94 3.90
C ILE A 193 -18.01 20.23 4.56
N THR A 194 -19.10 19.59 4.13
CA THR A 194 -20.47 19.98 4.51
C THR A 194 -21.21 19.01 5.42
N ASP A 195 -20.78 17.75 5.51
CA ASP A 195 -21.43 16.74 6.36
C ASP A 195 -20.98 16.92 7.82
N ASP A 196 -21.96 17.05 8.72
CA ASP A 196 -21.76 17.22 10.16
C ASP A 196 -21.12 16.00 10.87
N GLU A 197 -21.11 14.82 10.21
CA GLU A 197 -20.34 13.67 10.71
C GLU A 197 -18.83 13.94 10.69
N TYR A 198 -18.37 14.84 9.81
CA TYR A 198 -16.99 15.31 9.76
C TYR A 198 -16.84 16.66 10.47
N ARG A 199 -15.67 16.90 11.02
CA ARG A 199 -15.41 18.11 11.79
C ARG A 199 -14.74 19.23 10.98
N TYR A 200 -14.81 19.21 9.65
CA TYR A 200 -14.15 20.20 8.80
C TYR A 200 -14.46 21.65 9.23
N ASN A 201 -15.74 21.96 9.49
CA ASN A 201 -16.18 23.29 9.92
C ASN A 201 -15.72 23.68 11.35
N LYS A 202 -15.27 22.70 12.16
CA LYS A 202 -14.64 22.98 13.46
C LYS A 202 -13.15 23.25 13.32
N ILE A 203 -12.49 22.54 12.41
CA ILE A 203 -11.08 22.75 12.08
C ILE A 203 -10.92 24.08 11.34
N PHE A 204 -11.73 24.33 10.32
CA PHE A 204 -11.68 25.54 9.47
C PHE A 204 -13.01 26.31 9.50
N PRO A 205 -13.34 27.01 10.60
CA PRO A 205 -14.66 27.62 10.81
C PRO A 205 -14.98 28.78 9.83
N ASN A 206 -13.96 29.34 9.22
CA ASN A 206 -14.13 30.45 8.28
C ASN A 206 -14.32 29.99 6.83
N ASN A 207 -14.11 28.71 6.53
CA ASN A 207 -14.19 28.20 5.17
C ASN A 207 -15.62 27.74 4.82
N LYS A 208 -16.14 28.29 3.72
CA LYS A 208 -17.48 27.97 3.22
C LYS A 208 -17.44 27.81 1.70
N ILE A 209 -18.17 26.85 1.18
CA ILE A 209 -18.39 26.72 -0.25
C ILE A 209 -19.28 27.89 -0.69
N VAL A 210 -18.81 28.71 -1.63
CA VAL A 210 -19.51 29.89 -2.15
C VAL A 210 -19.89 29.77 -3.62
N ASP A 211 -19.18 28.90 -4.36
CA ASP A 211 -19.52 28.57 -5.75
C ASP A 211 -19.12 27.12 -6.05
N LYS A 212 -19.87 26.44 -6.88
CA LYS A 212 -19.57 25.08 -7.33
C LYS A 212 -20.32 24.73 -8.61
N SER A 213 -19.78 23.83 -9.38
CA SER A 213 -20.43 23.29 -10.59
C SER A 213 -20.11 21.81 -10.75
N SER A 214 -21.15 20.99 -10.83
CA SER A 214 -21.02 19.57 -11.16
C SER A 214 -20.77 19.33 -12.65
N GLU A 215 -21.16 20.26 -13.54
CA GLU A 215 -20.90 20.18 -14.98
C GLU A 215 -19.41 20.42 -15.29
N TYR A 216 -18.79 21.40 -14.61
CA TYR A 216 -17.40 21.78 -14.81
C TYR A 216 -16.46 21.29 -13.70
N HIS A 217 -16.99 20.51 -12.74
CA HIS A 217 -16.28 19.87 -11.64
C HIS A 217 -15.33 20.82 -10.88
N PHE A 218 -15.87 21.95 -10.41
CA PHE A 218 -15.12 22.89 -9.58
C PHE A 218 -15.83 23.28 -8.29
N ILE A 219 -15.06 23.69 -7.30
CA ILE A 219 -15.56 24.21 -6.02
C ILE A 219 -14.68 25.41 -5.61
N ASP A 220 -15.33 26.51 -5.20
CA ASP A 220 -14.69 27.68 -4.62
C ASP A 220 -15.01 27.81 -3.14
N LEU A 221 -13.98 28.02 -2.34
CA LEU A 221 -14.09 28.39 -0.94
C LEU A 221 -13.96 29.90 -0.78
N ASN A 222 -14.79 30.48 0.12
CA ASN A 222 -14.77 31.85 0.63
C ASN A 222 -15.07 32.97 -0.39
N LYS A 223 -14.66 32.83 -1.64
CA LYS A 223 -14.92 33.78 -2.73
C LYS A 223 -14.88 33.10 -4.08
N LYS A 224 -15.63 33.62 -5.04
CA LYS A 224 -15.53 33.18 -6.44
C LYS A 224 -14.19 33.51 -7.04
N LYS A 225 -13.57 32.62 -7.78
CA LYS A 225 -12.22 32.77 -8.32
C LYS A 225 -12.16 32.46 -9.81
N ARG A 226 -11.12 33.00 -10.46
CA ARG A 226 -10.79 32.64 -11.85
C ARG A 226 -10.22 31.24 -11.94
N PHE A 227 -9.33 30.88 -11.00
CA PHE A 227 -8.80 29.53 -10.79
C PHE A 227 -9.37 29.02 -9.48
N HIS A 228 -10.17 27.97 -9.57
CA HIS A 228 -10.98 27.47 -8.48
C HIS A 228 -10.13 26.82 -7.37
N THR A 229 -10.65 26.79 -6.14
CA THR A 229 -9.97 26.10 -5.04
C THR A 229 -9.75 24.63 -5.38
N TYR A 230 -10.78 23.96 -5.90
CA TYR A 230 -10.69 22.60 -6.39
C TYR A 230 -11.18 22.53 -7.83
N THR A 231 -10.44 21.86 -8.68
CA THR A 231 -10.85 21.53 -10.05
C THR A 231 -10.53 20.07 -10.32
N TYR A 232 -11.49 19.35 -10.90
CA TYR A 232 -11.37 17.92 -11.21
C TYR A 232 -11.48 17.72 -12.71
N ILE A 233 -10.53 16.98 -13.31
CA ILE A 233 -10.50 16.71 -14.75
C ILE A 233 -10.25 15.25 -15.05
N SER A 234 -10.82 14.73 -16.14
CA SER A 234 -10.43 13.44 -16.66
C SER A 234 -9.22 13.59 -17.60
N ILE A 235 -8.23 12.70 -17.43
CA ILE A 235 -7.05 12.68 -18.31
C ILE A 235 -7.42 12.35 -19.77
N GLU A 236 -8.54 11.65 -20.01
CA GLU A 236 -8.97 11.31 -21.38
C GLU A 236 -9.61 12.50 -22.11
N THR A 237 -10.41 13.30 -21.40
CA THR A 237 -11.14 14.43 -21.97
C THR A 237 -10.38 15.75 -21.84
N GLY A 238 -9.44 15.81 -20.91
CA GLY A 238 -8.71 17.03 -20.59
C GLY A 238 -9.57 18.09 -19.91
N GLY A 239 -8.94 19.18 -19.52
CA GLY A 239 -9.62 20.37 -18.99
C GLY A 239 -9.46 21.52 -19.97
N THR A 240 -10.57 22.15 -20.38
CA THR A 240 -10.53 23.35 -21.21
C THR A 240 -10.62 24.60 -20.34
N GLY A 241 -9.71 25.56 -20.57
CA GLY A 241 -9.84 26.91 -20.05
C GLY A 241 -9.13 27.19 -18.73
N LYS A 242 -9.86 27.53 -17.67
CA LYS A 242 -9.33 28.14 -16.43
C LYS A 242 -8.85 27.09 -15.40
N VAL A 243 -7.92 26.23 -15.80
CA VAL A 243 -7.39 25.14 -14.95
C VAL A 243 -5.95 25.46 -14.55
N GLN A 244 -5.65 25.38 -13.27
CA GLN A 244 -4.34 25.65 -12.69
C GLN A 244 -4.09 24.76 -11.47
N ALA A 245 -2.85 24.36 -11.25
CA ALA A 245 -2.38 23.70 -10.05
C ALA A 245 -1.31 24.57 -9.37
N GLU A 246 -1.65 25.15 -8.24
CA GLU A 246 -0.76 26.01 -7.44
C GLU A 246 -0.33 25.33 -6.14
N ARG A 247 -1.29 24.77 -5.40
CA ARG A 247 -1.03 24.12 -4.11
C ARG A 247 -0.71 22.64 -4.26
N LEU A 248 -1.45 21.92 -5.12
CA LEU A 248 -1.32 20.49 -5.33
C LEU A 248 -1.78 20.10 -6.73
N LEU A 249 -1.01 19.23 -7.38
CA LEU A 249 -1.48 18.39 -8.47
C LEU A 249 -1.71 16.96 -7.92
N TYR A 250 -2.96 16.52 -7.95
CA TYR A 250 -3.37 15.19 -7.48
C TYR A 250 -3.75 14.31 -8.67
N CYS A 251 -3.13 13.14 -8.78
CA CYS A 251 -3.39 12.16 -9.83
C CYS A 251 -3.84 10.83 -9.19
N ASP A 252 -5.03 10.33 -9.56
CA ASP A 252 -5.54 9.05 -9.06
C ASP A 252 -5.88 8.09 -10.20
N ASP A 253 -5.26 6.90 -10.17
CA ASP A 253 -5.49 5.80 -11.11
C ASP A 253 -5.64 6.30 -12.56
N LEU A 254 -4.59 6.93 -13.13
CA LEU A 254 -4.60 7.49 -14.49
C LEU A 254 -4.75 6.45 -15.61
N VAL A 255 -4.60 5.16 -15.29
CA VAL A 255 -4.89 4.03 -16.18
C VAL A 255 -6.11 3.31 -15.61
N LYS A 256 -7.13 3.14 -16.44
CA LYS A 256 -8.43 2.62 -16.05
C LYS A 256 -8.41 1.14 -15.68
N ASP A 257 -7.82 0.32 -16.53
CA ASP A 257 -7.90 -1.13 -16.46
C ASP A 257 -6.72 -1.82 -17.19
N VAL A 258 -6.70 -3.14 -17.10
CA VAL A 258 -5.68 -3.97 -17.73
C VAL A 258 -5.72 -3.90 -19.27
N GLU A 259 -6.89 -3.69 -19.88
CA GLU A 259 -7.01 -3.58 -21.34
C GLU A 259 -6.28 -2.33 -21.83
N GLN A 260 -6.47 -1.21 -21.15
CA GLN A 260 -5.78 0.04 -21.43
C GLN A 260 -4.26 -0.09 -21.15
N ALA A 261 -3.90 -0.76 -20.05
CA ALA A 261 -2.50 -1.01 -19.68
C ALA A 261 -1.73 -1.88 -20.68
N ASN A 262 -2.42 -2.79 -21.36
CA ASN A 262 -1.83 -3.68 -22.36
C ASN A 262 -1.73 -3.04 -23.78
N ASN A 263 -2.21 -1.80 -23.95
CA ASN A 263 -2.20 -1.13 -25.24
C ASN A 263 -1.14 0.01 -25.24
N PRO A 264 0.03 -0.18 -25.86
CA PRO A 264 1.10 0.82 -25.88
C PRO A 264 0.67 2.17 -26.46
N GLU A 265 -0.16 2.19 -27.50
CA GLU A 265 -0.62 3.43 -28.14
C GLU A 265 -1.54 4.22 -27.20
N ARG A 266 -2.40 3.53 -26.45
CA ARG A 266 -3.25 4.17 -25.42
C ARG A 266 -2.42 4.73 -24.27
N LEU A 267 -1.42 4.00 -23.79
CA LEU A 267 -0.51 4.47 -22.76
C LEU A 267 0.29 5.70 -23.22
N GLU A 268 0.76 5.69 -24.45
CA GLU A 268 1.44 6.85 -25.06
C GLU A 268 0.51 8.07 -25.13
N LYS A 269 -0.73 7.89 -25.58
CA LYS A 269 -1.73 8.96 -25.62
C LYS A 269 -2.02 9.51 -24.23
N LEU A 270 -2.18 8.65 -23.22
CA LEU A 270 -2.38 9.08 -21.83
C LEU A 270 -1.20 9.90 -21.32
N TYR A 271 0.02 9.46 -21.62
CA TYR A 271 1.21 10.21 -21.21
C TYR A 271 1.30 11.58 -21.91
N HIS A 272 0.95 11.67 -23.18
CA HIS A 272 0.86 12.96 -23.87
C HIS A 272 -0.22 13.87 -23.30
N ASN A 273 -1.40 13.31 -22.97
CA ASN A 273 -2.45 14.07 -22.30
C ASN A 273 -1.99 14.55 -20.92
N TYR A 274 -1.33 13.69 -20.13
CA TYR A 274 -0.78 14.08 -18.84
C TYR A 274 0.22 15.24 -18.99
N THR A 275 1.18 15.14 -19.89
CA THR A 275 2.21 16.17 -20.07
C THR A 275 1.66 17.47 -20.62
N GLY A 276 0.74 17.42 -21.60
CA GLY A 276 0.23 18.58 -22.33
C GLY A 276 -1.02 19.24 -21.73
N THR A 277 -1.78 18.54 -20.86
CA THR A 277 -3.04 19.07 -20.32
C THR A 277 -3.15 19.02 -18.80
N VAL A 278 -2.31 18.26 -18.13
CA VAL A 278 -2.34 18.11 -16.66
C VAL A 278 -1.09 18.75 -16.05
N LYS A 279 0.08 18.26 -16.41
CA LYS A 279 1.37 18.71 -15.85
C LYS A 279 1.69 20.15 -16.19
N ASP A 280 1.35 20.61 -17.40
CA ASP A 280 1.57 22.00 -17.85
C ASP A 280 0.72 23.04 -17.10
N ARG A 281 -0.27 22.60 -16.30
CA ARG A 281 -1.06 23.46 -15.41
C ARG A 281 -0.39 23.79 -14.09
N LYS A 282 0.72 23.13 -13.78
CA LYS A 282 1.50 23.42 -12.57
C LYS A 282 2.16 24.80 -12.69
N ILE A 283 1.95 25.63 -11.68
CA ILE A 283 2.66 26.90 -11.56
C ILE A 283 3.71 26.84 -10.46
N GLN A 284 4.62 27.79 -10.50
CA GLN A 284 5.59 27.98 -9.42
C GLN A 284 4.98 28.78 -8.29
N ARG A 285 5.27 28.38 -7.07
CA ARG A 285 4.92 29.11 -5.85
C ARG A 285 6.11 29.20 -4.90
N LEU A 286 6.04 30.12 -3.97
CA LEU A 286 7.00 30.24 -2.89
C LEU A 286 6.76 29.10 -1.88
N CYS A 287 7.75 28.24 -1.68
CA CYS A 287 7.72 27.16 -0.71
C CYS A 287 8.06 27.64 0.71
N LYS A 288 7.79 26.79 1.72
CA LYS A 288 8.07 27.10 3.14
C LYS A 288 9.54 27.46 3.43
N ASP A 289 10.48 26.94 2.64
CA ASP A 289 11.92 27.22 2.73
C ASP A 289 12.37 28.49 1.98
N GLY A 290 11.44 29.27 1.45
CA GLY A 290 11.72 30.51 0.73
C GLY A 290 12.16 30.33 -0.72
N VAL A 291 12.12 29.11 -1.27
CA VAL A 291 12.51 28.82 -2.67
C VAL A 291 11.26 28.68 -3.55
N TYR A 292 11.31 29.26 -4.75
CA TYR A 292 10.26 29.06 -5.76
C TYR A 292 10.40 27.69 -6.43
N ARG A 293 9.34 26.84 -6.34
CA ARG A 293 9.25 25.56 -7.03
C ARG A 293 7.90 25.38 -7.70
N ALA A 294 7.83 24.49 -8.68
CA ALA A 294 6.56 24.03 -9.21
C ALA A 294 5.73 23.37 -8.11
N CYS A 295 4.41 23.47 -8.19
CA CYS A 295 3.53 22.89 -7.20
C CYS A 295 3.83 21.38 -7.04
N PRO A 296 3.77 20.85 -5.80
CA PRO A 296 4.02 19.43 -5.55
C PRO A 296 2.95 18.55 -6.20
N GLU A 297 3.32 17.31 -6.44
CA GLU A 297 2.49 16.33 -7.13
C GLU A 297 2.39 15.04 -6.34
N ILE A 298 1.19 14.47 -6.26
CA ILE A 298 0.97 13.14 -5.70
C ILE A 298 0.27 12.25 -6.72
N HIS A 299 0.81 11.06 -6.92
CA HIS A 299 0.18 9.99 -7.67
C HIS A 299 -0.27 8.89 -6.71
N ILE A 300 -1.56 8.61 -6.70
CA ILE A 300 -2.13 7.46 -6.02
C ILE A 300 -2.51 6.46 -7.11
N ASN A 301 -1.87 5.30 -7.12
CA ASN A 301 -1.83 4.48 -8.31
C ASN A 301 -1.93 2.99 -8.01
N THR A 302 -2.51 2.26 -8.96
CA THR A 302 -2.30 0.84 -9.16
C THR A 302 -1.29 0.71 -10.30
N PRO A 303 -0.08 0.19 -10.08
CA PRO A 303 0.95 0.13 -11.14
C PRO A 303 0.61 -0.97 -12.15
N TRP A 304 -0.17 -0.63 -13.18
CA TRP A 304 -0.63 -1.58 -14.18
C TRP A 304 0.45 -2.00 -15.17
N SER A 305 1.39 -1.12 -15.47
CA SER A 305 2.42 -1.33 -16.49
C SER A 305 3.69 -0.54 -16.14
N LEU A 306 4.84 -1.04 -16.57
CA LEU A 306 6.10 -0.29 -16.52
C LEU A 306 6.09 0.96 -17.41
N TYR A 307 5.13 1.05 -18.34
CA TYR A 307 4.97 2.16 -19.28
C TYR A 307 3.76 3.03 -19.00
N ASP A 308 3.06 2.82 -17.87
CA ASP A 308 1.97 3.71 -17.46
C ASP A 308 2.48 5.13 -17.12
N VAL A 309 1.55 6.07 -17.01
CA VAL A 309 1.90 7.49 -16.80
C VAL A 309 2.79 7.69 -15.57
N THR A 310 2.42 7.08 -14.44
CA THR A 310 3.15 7.22 -13.18
C THR A 310 4.55 6.61 -13.26
N SER A 311 4.67 5.41 -13.84
CA SER A 311 5.95 4.73 -14.04
C SER A 311 6.89 5.56 -14.91
N ARG A 312 6.37 6.19 -15.97
CA ARG A 312 7.16 7.08 -16.84
C ARG A 312 7.57 8.38 -16.13
N VAL A 313 6.71 8.98 -15.32
CA VAL A 313 7.06 10.16 -14.51
C VAL A 313 8.22 9.85 -13.56
N VAL A 314 8.18 8.70 -12.90
CA VAL A 314 9.26 8.23 -12.02
C VAL A 314 10.54 7.94 -12.82
N ALA A 315 10.43 7.27 -13.97
CA ALA A 315 11.57 6.98 -14.83
C ALA A 315 12.27 8.26 -15.32
N ASN A 316 11.50 9.28 -15.68
CA ASN A 316 12.06 10.59 -16.08
C ASN A 316 12.76 11.28 -14.92
N ALA A 317 12.16 11.34 -13.73
CA ALA A 317 12.80 11.91 -12.54
C ALA A 317 14.13 11.20 -12.22
N LYS A 318 14.16 9.87 -12.38
CA LYS A 318 15.37 9.07 -12.20
C LYS A 318 16.44 9.37 -13.26
N SER A 319 16.05 9.50 -14.54
CA SER A 319 16.99 9.80 -15.62
C SER A 319 17.60 11.20 -15.52
N GLU A 320 16.85 12.15 -14.96
CA GLU A 320 17.28 13.52 -14.71
C GLU A 320 18.11 13.68 -13.41
N GLY A 321 18.24 12.63 -12.61
CA GLY A 321 18.93 12.67 -11.32
C GLY A 321 18.14 13.38 -10.21
N ASN A 322 16.84 13.59 -10.40
CA ASN A 322 15.98 14.38 -9.52
C ASN A 322 15.25 13.53 -8.45
N MET A 323 15.91 12.47 -7.95
CA MET A 323 15.27 11.53 -7.00
C MET A 323 15.25 12.02 -5.54
N ASP A 324 16.04 13.02 -5.18
CA ASP A 324 16.16 13.49 -3.80
C ASP A 324 14.84 14.04 -3.24
N ARG A 325 13.97 14.55 -4.12
CA ARG A 325 12.67 15.10 -3.77
C ARG A 325 11.50 14.25 -4.28
N VAL A 326 11.79 12.98 -4.59
CA VAL A 326 10.80 11.97 -5.01
C VAL A 326 10.74 10.86 -3.98
N ARG A 327 9.53 10.54 -3.55
CA ARG A 327 9.29 9.37 -2.68
C ARG A 327 8.29 8.43 -3.31
N ILE A 328 8.65 7.15 -3.33
CA ILE A 328 7.80 6.09 -3.83
C ILE A 328 7.52 5.13 -2.67
N ILE A 329 6.25 4.91 -2.38
CA ILE A 329 5.80 3.98 -1.35
C ILE A 329 4.91 2.94 -2.04
N SER A 330 5.38 1.69 -2.06
CA SER A 330 4.64 0.56 -2.63
C SER A 330 4.36 -0.45 -1.52
N ILE A 331 3.08 -0.74 -1.26
CA ILE A 331 2.67 -1.67 -0.21
C ILE A 331 1.96 -2.85 -0.89
N PRO A 332 2.63 -4.00 -1.06
CA PRO A 332 2.01 -5.20 -1.61
C PRO A 332 1.00 -5.79 -0.62
N CYS A 333 0.10 -6.65 -1.11
CA CYS A 333 -0.88 -7.31 -0.27
C CYS A 333 -0.26 -8.25 0.77
N TYR A 334 0.90 -8.84 0.47
CA TYR A 334 1.64 -9.71 1.40
C TYR A 334 2.89 -9.01 1.93
N ASP A 335 3.19 -9.24 3.20
CA ASP A 335 4.45 -8.87 3.81
C ASP A 335 5.58 -9.88 3.49
N GLU A 336 6.76 -9.68 4.07
CA GLU A 336 7.92 -10.56 3.89
C GLU A 336 7.73 -11.98 4.44
N HIS A 337 6.74 -12.18 5.33
CA HIS A 337 6.37 -13.47 5.90
C HIS A 337 5.20 -14.12 5.16
N GLY A 338 4.68 -13.49 4.11
CA GLY A 338 3.51 -13.95 3.36
C GLY A 338 2.20 -13.78 4.11
N GLU A 339 2.16 -12.92 5.14
CA GLU A 339 0.94 -12.51 5.82
C GLU A 339 0.37 -11.24 5.18
N SER A 340 -0.93 -10.98 5.41
CA SER A 340 -1.56 -9.78 4.85
C SER A 340 -1.02 -8.51 5.50
N ASN A 341 -0.59 -7.55 4.66
CA ASN A 341 -0.29 -6.20 5.11
C ASN A 341 -1.53 -5.39 5.51
N PHE A 342 -2.73 -5.80 5.10
CA PHE A 342 -3.95 -5.01 5.21
C PHE A 342 -4.95 -5.55 6.24
N MET A 343 -4.45 -6.26 7.25
CA MET A 343 -5.20 -6.49 8.48
C MET A 343 -5.16 -5.22 9.33
N TYR A 344 -6.32 -4.59 9.48
CA TYR A 344 -6.44 -3.36 10.25
C TYR A 344 -6.80 -3.63 11.70
N ASP A 345 -6.59 -2.64 12.52
CA ASP A 345 -7.08 -2.68 13.91
C ASP A 345 -8.62 -2.68 13.93
N TYR A 346 -9.20 -3.09 15.05
CA TYR A 346 -10.66 -3.21 15.24
C TYR A 346 -11.35 -4.23 14.32
N GLY A 347 -10.64 -5.29 13.90
CA GLY A 347 -11.21 -6.39 13.13
C GLY A 347 -11.59 -6.06 11.69
N LYS A 348 -11.04 -4.98 11.13
CA LYS A 348 -11.22 -4.57 9.74
C LYS A 348 -10.04 -5.00 8.87
N GLY A 349 -10.24 -4.91 7.56
CA GLY A 349 -9.19 -5.16 6.57
C GLY A 349 -9.40 -6.43 5.78
N PHE A 350 -8.31 -6.90 5.18
CA PHE A 350 -8.29 -8.05 4.27
C PHE A 350 -7.26 -9.05 4.77
N ASP A 351 -7.71 -10.25 5.08
CA ASP A 351 -6.84 -11.32 5.56
C ASP A 351 -6.09 -12.02 4.42
N LYS A 352 -5.20 -12.91 4.79
CA LYS A 352 -4.43 -13.73 3.85
C LYS A 352 -5.32 -14.62 2.97
N ALA A 353 -6.44 -15.10 3.52
CA ALA A 353 -7.36 -15.97 2.77
C ALA A 353 -8.04 -15.19 1.65
N TYR A 354 -8.45 -13.94 1.91
CA TYR A 354 -9.00 -13.05 0.90
C TYR A 354 -8.03 -12.84 -0.28
N TYR A 355 -6.76 -12.53 0.00
CA TYR A 355 -5.78 -12.32 -1.08
C TYR A 355 -5.43 -13.59 -1.83
N ARG A 356 -5.40 -14.74 -1.15
CA ARG A 356 -5.24 -16.04 -1.83
C ARG A 356 -6.39 -16.38 -2.77
N ASP A 357 -7.62 -16.06 -2.39
CA ASP A 357 -8.78 -16.23 -3.27
C ASP A 357 -8.68 -15.30 -4.48
N MET A 358 -8.22 -14.06 -4.30
CA MET A 358 -7.94 -13.15 -5.41
C MET A 358 -6.78 -13.64 -6.28
N GLU A 359 -5.71 -14.14 -5.69
CA GLU A 359 -4.56 -14.72 -6.40
C GLU A 359 -4.97 -15.93 -7.24
N VAL A 360 -5.90 -16.75 -6.76
CA VAL A 360 -6.47 -17.87 -7.53
C VAL A 360 -7.43 -17.39 -8.63
N ALA A 361 -8.20 -16.32 -8.41
CA ALA A 361 -9.20 -15.84 -9.36
C ALA A 361 -8.63 -14.99 -10.50
N GLU A 362 -7.60 -14.18 -10.24
CA GLU A 362 -7.05 -13.21 -11.20
C GLU A 362 -5.97 -13.84 -12.11
N ASP A 363 -5.72 -13.26 -13.27
CA ASP A 363 -4.54 -13.56 -14.09
C ASP A 363 -3.25 -13.22 -13.31
N PRO A 364 -2.18 -14.04 -13.37
CA PRO A 364 -0.95 -13.80 -12.60
C PRO A 364 -0.30 -12.45 -12.85
N VAL A 365 -0.32 -11.96 -14.09
CA VAL A 365 0.25 -10.64 -14.46
C VAL A 365 -0.60 -9.53 -13.84
N ILE A 366 -1.92 -9.67 -13.89
CA ILE A 366 -2.85 -8.74 -13.27
C ILE A 366 -2.71 -8.75 -11.76
N PHE A 367 -2.64 -9.93 -11.14
CA PHE A 367 -2.44 -10.04 -9.69
C PHE A 367 -1.12 -9.41 -9.26
N SER A 368 -0.03 -9.66 -10.00
CA SER A 368 1.28 -9.06 -9.72
C SER A 368 1.24 -7.53 -9.77
N ALA A 369 0.61 -6.95 -10.78
CA ALA A 369 0.45 -5.51 -10.90
C ALA A 369 -0.45 -4.93 -9.79
N LYS A 370 -1.63 -5.52 -9.61
CA LYS A 370 -2.74 -4.97 -8.82
C LYS A 370 -2.60 -5.20 -7.31
N TYR A 371 -1.96 -6.31 -6.89
CA TYR A 371 -1.86 -6.71 -5.49
C TYR A 371 -0.42 -6.83 -4.98
N LEU A 372 0.54 -7.19 -5.83
CA LEU A 372 1.95 -7.24 -5.43
C LEU A 372 2.70 -5.94 -5.74
N MET A 373 2.05 -4.97 -6.38
CA MET A 373 2.66 -3.69 -6.78
C MET A 373 3.88 -3.86 -7.70
N THR A 374 3.93 -4.97 -8.45
CA THR A 374 5.03 -5.32 -9.36
C THR A 374 4.46 -5.58 -10.73
N PRO A 375 4.32 -4.56 -11.58
CA PRO A 375 3.88 -4.74 -12.96
C PRO A 375 4.91 -5.57 -13.72
N VAL A 376 4.43 -6.54 -14.49
CA VAL A 376 5.24 -7.48 -15.26
C VAL A 376 4.87 -7.31 -16.73
N GLU A 377 5.86 -7.20 -17.59
CA GLU A 377 5.63 -7.24 -19.03
C GLU A 377 5.18 -8.64 -19.44
N ARG A 378 4.20 -8.73 -20.32
CA ARG A 378 3.82 -10.00 -20.96
C ARG A 378 4.90 -10.49 -21.92
N ASP A 379 5.67 -9.58 -22.49
CA ASP A 379 6.88 -9.91 -23.23
C ASP A 379 7.92 -10.52 -22.29
N GLY A 380 8.34 -11.76 -22.58
CA GLY A 380 9.26 -12.51 -21.72
C GLY A 380 8.60 -13.59 -20.86
N LEU A 381 7.26 -13.72 -20.89
CA LEU A 381 6.60 -14.91 -20.37
C LEU A 381 6.99 -16.12 -21.22
N VAL A 382 7.54 -17.14 -20.56
CA VAL A 382 8.03 -18.34 -21.25
C VAL A 382 6.91 -19.34 -21.48
N PHE A 383 5.97 -19.43 -20.54
CA PHE A 383 4.88 -20.40 -20.58
C PHE A 383 3.53 -19.68 -20.60
N ASN A 384 2.60 -20.18 -21.41
CA ASN A 384 1.21 -19.75 -21.42
C ASN A 384 0.27 -20.93 -21.65
N ARG A 385 -1.05 -20.72 -21.51
CA ARG A 385 -2.04 -21.80 -21.64
C ARG A 385 -2.04 -22.47 -23.02
N ASP A 386 -1.67 -21.73 -24.06
CA ASP A 386 -1.74 -22.19 -25.45
C ASP A 386 -0.48 -22.95 -25.87
N ASN A 387 0.62 -22.77 -25.14
CA ASN A 387 1.91 -23.41 -25.44
C ASN A 387 2.28 -24.57 -24.50
N VAL A 388 1.33 -25.09 -23.74
CA VAL A 388 1.49 -26.30 -22.94
C VAL A 388 0.47 -27.37 -23.33
N CYS A 389 0.80 -28.63 -23.16
CA CYS A 389 -0.08 -29.73 -23.51
C CYS A 389 -0.86 -30.24 -22.28
N TYR A 390 -2.15 -30.50 -22.48
CA TYR A 390 -3.01 -31.01 -21.44
C TYR A 390 -3.48 -32.41 -21.72
N TYR A 391 -3.68 -33.22 -20.68
CA TYR A 391 -4.36 -34.49 -20.76
C TYR A 391 -5.70 -34.48 -19.98
N ASN A 392 -6.66 -35.24 -20.45
CA ASN A 392 -7.96 -35.42 -19.79
C ASN A 392 -7.98 -36.67 -18.91
N GLU A 393 -7.46 -37.78 -19.46
CA GLU A 393 -7.38 -39.06 -18.80
C GLU A 393 -5.95 -39.60 -18.90
N LEU A 394 -5.48 -40.25 -17.84
CA LEU A 394 -4.17 -40.90 -17.87
C LEU A 394 -4.23 -42.12 -18.83
N PRO A 395 -3.12 -42.43 -19.49
CA PRO A 395 -2.99 -43.68 -20.25
C PRO A 395 -3.38 -44.90 -19.37
N ALA A 396 -3.98 -45.91 -20.00
CA ALA A 396 -4.39 -47.15 -19.29
C ALA A 396 -3.19 -48.00 -18.85
N ASP A 397 -2.03 -47.77 -19.45
CA ASP A 397 -0.80 -48.50 -19.13
C ASP A 397 -0.23 -48.05 -17.81
N GLU A 398 0.35 -49.01 -17.04
CA GLU A 398 1.03 -48.66 -15.79
C GLU A 398 2.26 -47.78 -16.08
N PRO A 399 2.51 -46.73 -15.28
CA PRO A 399 3.67 -45.85 -15.48
C PRO A 399 4.96 -46.61 -15.14
N ASP A 400 5.97 -46.47 -16.00
CA ASP A 400 7.31 -47.04 -15.77
C ASP A 400 7.92 -46.53 -14.45
N LYS A 401 7.60 -45.31 -14.07
CA LYS A 401 8.15 -44.67 -12.90
C LYS A 401 7.24 -43.55 -12.38
N VAL A 402 7.07 -43.48 -11.07
CA VAL A 402 6.44 -42.38 -10.37
C VAL A 402 7.52 -41.60 -9.63
N VAL A 403 7.62 -40.28 -9.87
CA VAL A 403 8.62 -39.41 -9.26
C VAL A 403 7.91 -38.23 -8.59
N ALA A 404 8.33 -37.90 -7.37
CA ALA A 404 7.96 -36.67 -6.69
C ALA A 404 9.22 -35.83 -6.48
N TYR A 405 9.13 -34.54 -6.74
CA TYR A 405 10.18 -33.57 -6.47
C TYR A 405 9.68 -32.56 -5.44
N ALA A 406 10.44 -32.33 -4.40
CA ALA A 406 10.12 -31.33 -3.39
C ALA A 406 11.28 -30.33 -3.29
N ASP A 407 10.98 -29.06 -3.48
CA ASP A 407 11.89 -27.95 -3.18
C ASP A 407 11.63 -27.51 -1.73
N VAL A 408 12.61 -27.71 -0.87
CA VAL A 408 12.50 -27.40 0.56
C VAL A 408 13.19 -26.06 0.80
N THR A 409 12.42 -25.06 1.20
CA THR A 409 12.93 -23.71 1.47
C THR A 409 13.94 -23.72 2.64
N HIS A 410 14.98 -22.89 2.53
CA HIS A 410 15.94 -22.66 3.62
C HIS A 410 15.22 -22.06 4.83
N GLY A 411 15.16 -22.81 5.93
CA GLY A 411 14.48 -22.42 7.17
C GLY A 411 13.37 -23.37 7.59
N GLY A 412 13.03 -24.34 6.76
CA GLY A 412 12.19 -25.48 7.19
C GLY A 412 12.99 -26.39 8.13
N ASP A 413 12.31 -26.87 9.16
CA ASP A 413 12.85 -27.75 10.17
C ASP A 413 13.52 -28.97 9.51
N PHE A 414 14.81 -29.12 9.64
CA PHE A 414 15.57 -30.27 9.15
C PHE A 414 14.99 -31.61 9.65
N TYR A 415 14.46 -31.61 10.87
CA TYR A 415 13.75 -32.73 11.47
C TYR A 415 12.44 -33.07 10.76
N SER A 416 11.68 -32.08 10.32
CA SER A 416 10.45 -32.28 9.57
C SER A 416 10.71 -32.99 8.24
N THR A 417 11.77 -32.61 7.54
CA THR A 417 12.17 -33.21 6.27
C THR A 417 12.62 -34.66 6.46
N LEU A 418 13.41 -34.97 7.48
CA LEU A 418 13.86 -36.36 7.79
C LEU A 418 12.68 -37.27 8.18
N MET A 419 11.77 -36.80 9.02
CA MET A 419 10.57 -37.55 9.39
C MET A 419 9.67 -37.83 8.18
N THR A 420 9.52 -36.86 7.28
CA THR A 420 8.75 -37.05 6.04
C THR A 420 9.40 -38.07 5.12
N GLN A 421 10.72 -38.08 5.00
CA GLN A 421 11.48 -39.07 4.23
C GLN A 421 11.26 -40.50 4.79
N ASP A 422 11.39 -40.66 6.09
CA ASP A 422 11.19 -41.98 6.75
C ASP A 422 9.75 -42.50 6.60
N LEU A 423 8.77 -41.62 6.77
CA LEU A 423 7.36 -41.93 6.57
C LEU A 423 7.05 -42.36 5.13
N LEU A 424 7.55 -41.65 4.14
CA LEU A 424 7.36 -41.95 2.72
C LEU A 424 8.02 -43.28 2.36
N TYR A 425 9.23 -43.54 2.85
CA TYR A 425 9.90 -44.80 2.63
C TYR A 425 9.14 -45.97 3.27
N LYS A 426 8.76 -45.88 4.55
CA LYS A 426 8.01 -46.92 5.27
C LYS A 426 6.64 -47.19 4.65
N ARG A 427 5.94 -46.14 4.22
CA ARG A 427 4.57 -46.26 3.72
C ARG A 427 4.49 -46.62 2.24
N TYR A 428 5.36 -46.06 1.41
CA TYR A 428 5.29 -46.11 -0.05
C TYR A 428 6.53 -46.70 -0.71
N ARG A 429 7.56 -47.08 0.05
CA ARG A 429 8.85 -47.58 -0.45
C ARG A 429 9.53 -46.60 -1.43
N CYS A 430 9.33 -45.31 -1.25
CA CYS A 430 9.94 -44.30 -2.09
C CYS A 430 11.40 -44.06 -1.70
N HIS A 431 12.30 -44.05 -2.67
CA HIS A 431 13.70 -43.62 -2.47
C HIS A 431 13.79 -42.09 -2.66
N ILE A 432 14.40 -41.42 -1.71
CA ILE A 432 14.56 -39.96 -1.74
C ILE A 432 16.03 -39.63 -1.94
N THR A 433 16.31 -38.81 -2.95
CA THR A 433 17.64 -38.26 -3.21
C THR A 433 17.62 -36.76 -2.94
N SER A 434 18.64 -36.23 -2.24
CA SER A 434 18.79 -34.79 -2.01
C SER A 434 19.80 -34.23 -2.99
N HIS A 435 19.52 -33.00 -3.45
CA HIS A 435 20.41 -32.22 -4.31
C HIS A 435 20.69 -30.87 -3.65
N ASN A 436 21.88 -30.30 -3.90
CA ASN A 436 22.20 -28.95 -3.42
C ASN A 436 21.30 -27.92 -4.13
N ALA A 437 20.81 -26.96 -3.37
CA ALA A 437 20.02 -25.85 -3.92
C ALA A 437 20.88 -25.03 -4.91
N PRO A 438 20.40 -24.82 -6.15
CA PRO A 438 21.12 -24.01 -7.11
C PRO A 438 21.06 -22.51 -6.76
N THR A 439 22.01 -21.72 -7.26
CA THR A 439 21.96 -20.25 -7.18
C THR A 439 20.78 -19.71 -8.01
N ASN A 440 20.31 -18.46 -7.73
CA ASN A 440 19.21 -17.84 -8.48
C ASN A 440 19.46 -17.78 -9.99
N LYS A 441 20.71 -17.57 -10.43
CA LYS A 441 21.08 -17.62 -11.84
C LYS A 441 20.91 -19.02 -12.41
N ALA A 442 21.33 -20.03 -11.65
CA ALA A 442 21.18 -21.42 -12.04
C ALA A 442 19.71 -21.88 -12.07
N LYS A 443 18.85 -21.33 -11.20
CA LYS A 443 17.39 -21.54 -11.25
C LYS A 443 16.80 -21.11 -12.60
N ARG A 444 17.06 -19.85 -12.99
CA ARG A 444 16.59 -19.32 -14.27
C ARG A 444 17.05 -20.16 -15.45
N ASP A 445 18.34 -20.45 -15.52
CA ASP A 445 18.92 -21.24 -16.60
C ASP A 445 18.33 -22.66 -16.66
N ARG A 446 18.02 -23.27 -15.50
CA ARG A 446 17.35 -24.56 -15.38
C ARG A 446 15.93 -24.54 -15.91
N ILE A 447 15.13 -23.51 -15.55
CA ILE A 447 13.77 -23.35 -16.04
C ILE A 447 13.77 -23.15 -17.55
N LEU A 448 14.67 -22.31 -18.09
CA LEU A 448 14.80 -22.09 -19.53
C LEU A 448 15.26 -23.35 -20.27
N ALA A 449 16.14 -24.16 -19.69
CA ALA A 449 16.61 -25.40 -20.29
C ALA A 449 15.49 -26.45 -20.47
N CYS A 450 14.41 -26.36 -19.68
CA CYS A 450 13.26 -27.27 -19.77
C CYS A 450 12.10 -26.70 -20.60
N GLN A 451 12.24 -25.50 -21.18
CA GLN A 451 11.13 -24.84 -21.89
C GLN A 451 10.60 -25.66 -23.06
N ASP A 452 11.48 -26.30 -23.83
CA ASP A 452 11.10 -27.07 -25.02
C ASP A 452 10.39 -28.38 -24.64
N ASP A 453 10.72 -28.98 -23.51
CA ASP A 453 10.04 -30.17 -22.97
C ASP A 453 8.59 -29.85 -22.56
N ILE A 454 8.37 -28.63 -22.06
CA ILE A 454 7.06 -28.13 -21.59
C ILE A 454 6.23 -27.57 -22.74
N ARG A 455 6.82 -26.77 -23.62
CA ARG A 455 6.13 -26.04 -24.70
C ARG A 455 5.99 -26.84 -25.97
N GLY A 456 6.81 -27.89 -26.15
CA GLY A 456 7.01 -28.56 -27.43
C GLY A 456 7.84 -27.72 -28.41
N ILE A 457 8.34 -28.37 -29.43
CA ILE A 457 9.11 -27.72 -30.52
C ILE A 457 8.13 -27.39 -31.63
N ALA A 458 8.00 -26.13 -31.99
CA ALA A 458 7.00 -25.63 -32.96
C ALA A 458 7.05 -26.27 -34.36
N THR A 459 8.16 -26.88 -34.72
CA THR A 459 8.40 -27.47 -36.04
C THR A 459 8.14 -28.97 -36.13
N GLU A 460 7.96 -29.65 -35.02
CA GLU A 460 7.80 -31.12 -34.99
C GLU A 460 6.46 -31.50 -34.32
N ARG A 461 5.69 -32.34 -34.97
CA ARG A 461 4.44 -32.87 -34.37
C ARG A 461 4.77 -33.82 -33.22
N ASN A 462 4.09 -33.61 -32.07
CA ASN A 462 4.19 -34.43 -30.84
C ASN A 462 5.55 -34.38 -30.12
N THR A 463 6.12 -33.17 -29.96
CA THR A 463 7.38 -32.99 -29.24
C THR A 463 7.23 -32.65 -27.77
N TYR A 464 5.99 -32.52 -27.27
CA TYR A 464 5.76 -32.34 -25.84
C TYR A 464 6.22 -33.56 -25.07
N ARG A 465 7.03 -33.34 -24.05
CA ARG A 465 7.50 -34.38 -23.12
C ARG A 465 6.82 -34.27 -21.76
N VAL A 466 6.13 -33.16 -21.51
CA VAL A 466 5.40 -32.86 -20.27
C VAL A 466 3.95 -32.53 -20.60
N TYR A 467 3.04 -33.23 -19.93
CA TYR A 467 1.60 -33.03 -20.07
C TYR A 467 1.01 -32.68 -18.70
N PHE A 468 0.16 -31.68 -18.68
CA PHE A 468 -0.52 -31.21 -17.49
C PHE A 468 -1.97 -31.67 -17.46
N LYS A 469 -2.52 -31.92 -16.29
CA LYS A 469 -3.97 -32.08 -16.16
C LYS A 469 -4.65 -30.74 -16.30
N GLN A 470 -5.79 -30.67 -17.02
CA GLN A 470 -6.51 -29.41 -17.17
C GLN A 470 -6.91 -28.85 -15.80
N PRO A 471 -6.53 -27.61 -15.45
CA PRO A 471 -6.79 -27.02 -14.12
C PRO A 471 -8.27 -26.96 -13.77
N ASP A 472 -9.13 -26.67 -14.76
CA ASP A 472 -10.58 -26.52 -14.59
C ASP A 472 -11.29 -27.84 -14.30
N LYS A 473 -10.67 -28.97 -14.61
CA LYS A 473 -11.20 -30.32 -14.34
C LYS A 473 -10.79 -30.88 -12.97
N ILE A 474 -9.90 -30.19 -12.26
CA ILE A 474 -9.50 -30.56 -10.90
C ILE A 474 -10.33 -29.71 -9.91
N LYS A 475 -11.56 -30.12 -9.65
CA LYS A 475 -12.42 -29.45 -8.67
C LYS A 475 -11.77 -29.48 -7.29
N GLY A 476 -11.68 -28.31 -6.64
CA GLY A 476 -11.24 -28.18 -5.25
C GLY A 476 -9.73 -28.17 -4.99
N ASN A 477 -8.87 -28.36 -6.00
CA ASN A 477 -7.42 -28.32 -5.81
C ASN A 477 -6.85 -26.91 -6.11
N LYS A 478 -7.06 -25.98 -5.17
CA LYS A 478 -6.54 -24.60 -5.26
C LYS A 478 -5.01 -24.55 -5.42
N GLN A 479 -4.29 -25.49 -4.82
CA GLN A 479 -2.82 -25.54 -4.89
C GLN A 479 -2.31 -25.83 -6.32
N TYR A 480 -2.93 -26.76 -7.01
CA TYR A 480 -2.56 -27.06 -8.40
C TYR A 480 -2.89 -25.89 -9.33
N GLN A 481 -4.05 -25.24 -9.13
CA GLN A 481 -4.42 -24.04 -9.89
C GLN A 481 -3.44 -22.92 -9.67
N LEU A 482 -2.98 -22.71 -8.43
CA LEU A 482 -1.95 -21.72 -8.09
C LEU A 482 -0.60 -22.08 -8.73
N ALA A 483 -0.20 -23.33 -8.68
CA ALA A 483 1.03 -23.83 -9.31
C ALA A 483 1.05 -23.56 -10.82
N MET A 484 -0.04 -23.85 -11.53
CA MET A 484 -0.16 -23.57 -12.96
C MET A 484 -0.13 -22.07 -13.25
N LYS A 485 -0.69 -21.24 -12.38
CA LYS A 485 -0.61 -19.77 -12.50
C LYS A 485 0.81 -19.26 -12.32
N ASN A 486 1.54 -19.78 -11.35
CA ASN A 486 2.94 -19.42 -11.13
C ASN A 486 3.79 -19.79 -12.35
N LEU A 487 3.51 -20.93 -13.00
CA LEU A 487 4.15 -21.33 -14.24
C LEU A 487 3.88 -20.32 -15.37
N PHE A 488 2.62 -19.95 -15.58
CA PHE A 488 2.22 -19.02 -16.65
C PHE A 488 2.61 -17.56 -16.37
N GLY A 489 2.79 -17.20 -15.11
CA GLY A 489 3.25 -15.88 -14.68
C GLY A 489 4.77 -15.72 -14.65
N TRP A 490 5.53 -16.81 -14.84
CA TRP A 490 6.99 -16.73 -14.77
C TRP A 490 7.59 -16.02 -15.98
N ASN A 491 8.39 -14.97 -15.72
CA ASN A 491 8.96 -14.10 -16.74
C ASN A 491 10.48 -14.15 -16.70
N GLN A 492 11.09 -14.48 -17.83
CA GLN A 492 12.54 -14.58 -17.96
C GLN A 492 13.29 -13.25 -17.83
N ASN A 493 12.60 -12.11 -18.04
CA ASN A 493 13.20 -10.77 -18.01
C ASN A 493 13.23 -10.16 -16.60
N ILE A 494 12.51 -10.76 -15.64
CA ILE A 494 12.54 -10.26 -14.26
C ILE A 494 13.91 -10.55 -13.64
N ALA A 495 14.60 -9.50 -13.18
CA ALA A 495 15.86 -9.63 -12.49
C ALA A 495 15.68 -10.48 -11.21
N ALA A 496 16.69 -11.29 -10.87
CA ALA A 496 16.68 -12.16 -9.69
C ALA A 496 16.46 -11.42 -8.35
N GLN A 497 16.63 -10.09 -8.34
CA GLN A 497 16.37 -9.21 -7.20
C GLN A 497 14.87 -8.91 -7.00
N ASN A 498 14.06 -9.03 -8.05
CA ASN A 498 12.62 -8.84 -7.97
C ASN A 498 11.99 -10.20 -7.69
N LYS A 499 11.36 -10.34 -6.53
CA LYS A 499 10.69 -11.57 -6.11
C LYS A 499 9.53 -11.88 -7.06
N GLN A 500 9.67 -12.92 -7.89
CA GLN A 500 8.55 -13.55 -8.59
C GLN A 500 8.32 -14.94 -7.97
N HIS A 501 7.11 -15.48 -8.14
CA HIS A 501 6.79 -16.83 -7.67
C HIS A 501 7.40 -17.87 -8.62
N ASP A 502 8.65 -18.26 -8.37
CA ASP A 502 9.41 -19.21 -9.17
C ASP A 502 9.46 -20.64 -8.60
N ASP A 503 8.85 -20.86 -7.42
CA ASP A 503 8.90 -22.13 -6.70
C ASP A 503 8.37 -23.30 -7.53
N PHE A 504 7.21 -23.15 -8.18
CA PHE A 504 6.66 -24.22 -9.01
C PHE A 504 7.41 -24.40 -10.34
N PRO A 505 7.72 -23.34 -11.12
CA PRO A 505 8.56 -23.45 -12.30
C PRO A 505 9.92 -24.10 -12.02
N ASP A 506 10.56 -23.76 -10.89
CA ASP A 506 11.85 -24.32 -10.49
C ASP A 506 11.75 -25.78 -10.07
N SER A 507 10.75 -26.13 -9.25
CA SER A 507 10.48 -27.52 -8.86
C SER A 507 10.15 -28.39 -10.07
N LEU A 508 9.36 -27.87 -11.03
CA LEU A 508 9.04 -28.55 -12.27
C LEU A 508 10.29 -28.80 -13.12
N ALA A 509 11.14 -27.78 -13.28
CA ALA A 509 12.39 -27.90 -14.00
C ALA A 509 13.35 -28.90 -13.34
N GLY A 510 13.43 -28.90 -12.01
CA GLY A 510 14.17 -29.90 -11.25
C GLY A 510 13.67 -31.33 -11.49
N MET A 511 12.35 -31.52 -11.48
CA MET A 511 11.72 -32.83 -11.75
C MET A 511 12.01 -33.27 -13.18
N ILE A 512 11.83 -32.43 -14.19
CA ILE A 512 12.07 -32.74 -15.61
C ILE A 512 13.54 -33.12 -15.82
N THR A 513 14.47 -32.35 -15.28
CA THR A 513 15.90 -32.64 -15.37
C THR A 513 16.25 -34.01 -14.79
N ASN A 514 15.64 -34.41 -13.67
CA ASN A 514 15.89 -35.69 -13.04
C ASN A 514 15.22 -36.87 -13.78
N VAL A 515 14.09 -36.67 -14.41
CA VAL A 515 13.33 -37.71 -15.11
C VAL A 515 13.81 -37.91 -16.53
N LEU A 516 13.97 -36.82 -17.28
CA LEU A 516 14.28 -36.83 -18.72
C LEU A 516 15.78 -36.71 -19.00
N GLY A 517 16.58 -36.24 -18.05
CA GLY A 517 18.03 -36.06 -18.18
C GLY A 517 18.88 -37.33 -18.10
N GLY A 518 18.29 -38.51 -18.33
CA GLY A 518 18.95 -39.80 -18.24
C GLY A 518 20.11 -39.97 -19.20
N ASN A 519 21.32 -39.72 -18.68
CA ASN A 519 22.64 -40.29 -18.94
C ASN A 519 23.82 -39.38 -18.53
N LYS A 520 23.60 -38.44 -17.65
CA LYS A 520 24.73 -37.82 -16.94
C LYS A 520 24.85 -38.53 -15.58
N LYS A 521 26.01 -39.20 -15.35
CA LYS A 521 26.32 -39.87 -14.07
C LYS A 521 25.93 -38.95 -12.93
N VAL A 522 24.80 -39.23 -12.28
CA VAL A 522 24.41 -38.66 -11.00
C VAL A 522 25.47 -39.13 -10.02
N GLY A 523 26.12 -38.18 -9.36
CA GLY A 523 27.05 -38.49 -8.29
C GLY A 523 26.37 -39.44 -7.30
N THR A 524 27.03 -40.49 -6.93
CA THR A 524 26.54 -41.54 -6.05
C THR A 524 25.83 -40.96 -4.83
N ALA A 525 24.53 -41.20 -4.74
CA ALA A 525 23.74 -40.87 -3.56
C ALA A 525 24.38 -41.61 -2.35
N ARG A 526 24.84 -40.88 -1.36
CA ARG A 526 25.18 -41.45 -0.06
C ARG A 526 23.87 -41.72 0.65
N SER A 527 23.53 -43.00 0.82
CA SER A 527 22.49 -43.38 1.76
C SER A 527 22.90 -42.92 3.15
N ILE A 528 22.14 -42.06 3.76
CA ILE A 528 22.32 -41.69 5.17
C ILE A 528 21.70 -42.83 5.98
N ASN A 529 22.54 -43.58 6.66
CA ASN A 529 22.05 -44.62 7.56
C ASN A 529 21.52 -43.95 8.84
N ALA A 530 20.22 -44.08 9.09
CA ALA A 530 19.54 -43.50 10.24
C ALA A 530 20.16 -43.92 11.60
N GLU A 531 20.74 -45.12 11.66
CA GLU A 531 21.41 -45.65 12.85
C GLU A 531 22.64 -44.81 13.28
N LYS A 532 23.27 -44.04 12.36
CA LYS A 532 24.38 -43.14 12.70
C LYS A 532 23.98 -41.88 13.48
N PHE A 533 22.70 -41.59 13.53
CA PHE A 533 22.14 -40.39 14.19
C PHE A 533 21.26 -40.74 15.38
N GLY A 534 21.22 -42.02 15.81
CA GLY A 534 20.46 -42.43 16.99
C GLY A 534 18.95 -42.42 16.81
N LEU A 535 18.46 -42.57 15.56
CA LEU A 535 17.06 -42.66 15.20
C LEU A 535 16.68 -44.07 14.83
#